data_0e53362011d3dc1b50490fec3565adfc
#
_entry.id   0e53362011d3dc1b50490fec3565adfc
#
_cell.length_a   1.000
_cell.length_b   1.000
_cell.length_c   1.000
_cell.angle_alpha   90.00
_cell.angle_beta   90.00
_cell.angle_gamma   90.00
#
_symmetry.space_group_name_H-M   'P 1'
#
loop_
_entity.id
_entity.type
_entity.pdbx_description
1 polymer ?
#
loop_
_entity_poly.entity_id
_entity_poly.type
_entity_poly.pdbx_seq_one_letter_code
_entity_poly.pdbx_strand_id
1 'polypeptide(L)'
;ARAYQEQGREPLETYSFDYVGNRKHFKASAFQPDADAPWVKKAVRALGTRHRVLRCDIPSLLQLLPEAVEAKDLPGMADVDSSLLYFCRKVAERHTVALSGECADEVFGGYPWFERSELLEADTFPWCPDLEFRRAVVKPELWESLQVEDYVQARYQQSLAEMPALPGEALWERRRREVGWLSLNWFMSTLLDRKDRMSMAAGLE
;
A
#
# COMPACT_ATOMS: atom_id res chain seq x y z
N ALA A 1 12.73 14.79 -10.40
CA ALA A 1 12.65 15.38 -11.74
C ALA A 1 13.25 16.79 -11.77
N ARG A 2 12.80 17.73 -10.92
CA ARG A 2 13.33 19.13 -10.89
C ARG A 2 14.83 19.18 -10.73
N ALA A 3 15.41 18.48 -9.77
CA ALA A 3 16.86 18.44 -9.57
C ALA A 3 17.65 17.93 -10.81
N TYR A 4 17.06 17.01 -11.60
CA TYR A 4 17.65 16.58 -12.87
C TYR A 4 17.65 17.70 -13.92
N GLN A 5 16.56 18.46 -14.00
CA GLN A 5 16.44 19.59 -14.93
C GLN A 5 17.39 20.72 -14.57
N GLU A 6 17.51 21.06 -13.27
CA GLU A 6 18.43 22.07 -12.76
C GLU A 6 19.89 21.73 -13.03
N GLN A 7 20.23 20.45 -13.07
CA GLN A 7 21.55 19.92 -13.41
C GLN A 7 21.78 19.74 -14.93
N GLY A 8 20.82 20.13 -15.77
CA GLY A 8 20.90 19.96 -17.23
C GLY A 8 20.93 18.49 -17.68
N ARG A 9 20.44 17.55 -16.85
CA ARG A 9 20.40 16.13 -17.17
C ARG A 9 19.19 15.80 -18.04
N GLU A 10 19.26 14.67 -18.74
CA GLU A 10 18.13 14.11 -19.49
C GLU A 10 16.88 13.95 -18.59
N PRO A 11 15.69 14.08 -19.15
CA PRO A 11 14.44 13.88 -18.39
C PRO A 11 14.42 12.52 -17.68
N LEU A 12 14.07 12.55 -16.39
CA LEU A 12 13.99 11.34 -15.57
C LEU A 12 12.96 10.35 -16.17
N GLU A 13 13.34 9.09 -16.32
CA GLU A 13 12.36 8.04 -16.62
C GLU A 13 11.47 7.78 -15.42
N THR A 14 10.17 7.69 -15.66
CA THR A 14 9.15 7.40 -14.64
C THR A 14 8.20 6.35 -15.14
N TYR A 15 7.61 5.59 -14.22
CA TYR A 15 6.75 4.47 -14.52
C TYR A 15 5.44 4.59 -13.76
N SER A 16 4.35 4.14 -14.36
CA SER A 16 3.11 3.82 -13.67
C SER A 16 2.61 2.44 -14.10
N PHE A 17 1.83 1.83 -13.25
CA PHE A 17 1.20 0.55 -13.50
C PHE A 17 -0.28 0.74 -13.83
N ASP A 18 -0.81 -0.09 -14.72
CA ASP A 18 -2.24 -0.13 -15.04
C ASP A 18 -2.63 -1.55 -15.48
N TYR A 19 -3.90 -1.89 -15.32
CA TYR A 19 -4.44 -3.16 -15.81
C TYR A 19 -5.05 -2.99 -17.19
N VAL A 20 -4.92 -4.03 -18.02
CA VAL A 20 -5.61 -4.07 -19.31
C VAL A 20 -7.11 -4.05 -19.08
N GLY A 21 -7.80 -3.08 -19.68
CA GLY A 21 -9.24 -2.90 -19.52
C GLY A 21 -9.67 -2.09 -18.29
N ASN A 22 -8.75 -1.65 -17.43
CA ASN A 22 -9.06 -0.90 -16.22
C ASN A 22 -9.99 0.29 -16.49
N ARG A 23 -9.71 1.09 -17.51
CA ARG A 23 -10.56 2.25 -17.87
C ARG A 23 -12.04 1.88 -18.10
N LYS A 24 -12.32 0.66 -18.61
CA LYS A 24 -13.68 0.17 -18.87
C LYS A 24 -14.37 -0.34 -17.61
N HIS A 25 -13.60 -0.92 -16.70
CA HIS A 25 -14.11 -1.65 -15.55
C HIS A 25 -13.94 -0.92 -14.22
N PHE A 26 -13.19 0.18 -14.21
CA PHE A 26 -12.99 0.99 -13.00
C PHE A 26 -14.33 1.46 -12.43
N LYS A 27 -14.52 1.24 -11.16
CA LYS A 27 -15.62 1.78 -10.37
C LYS A 27 -15.03 2.51 -9.18
N ALA A 28 -15.41 3.77 -9.01
CA ALA A 28 -15.02 4.54 -7.84
C ALA A 28 -15.50 3.87 -6.55
N SER A 29 -14.68 3.89 -5.54
CA SER A 29 -14.99 3.38 -4.20
C SER A 29 -14.63 4.42 -3.14
N ALA A 30 -15.03 4.20 -1.90
CA ALA A 30 -14.64 5.07 -0.79
C ALA A 30 -13.11 5.06 -0.56
N PHE A 31 -12.42 3.98 -0.92
CA PHE A 31 -10.97 3.86 -0.80
C PHE A 31 -10.23 4.44 -2.02
N GLN A 32 -10.78 4.30 -3.21
CA GLN A 32 -10.23 4.83 -4.46
C GLN A 32 -11.29 5.61 -5.22
N PRO A 33 -11.48 6.90 -4.92
CA PRO A 33 -12.55 7.72 -5.50
C PRO A 33 -12.32 8.07 -6.97
N ASP A 34 -11.06 8.13 -7.41
CA ASP A 34 -10.66 8.50 -8.76
C ASP A 34 -9.72 7.46 -9.39
N ALA A 35 -9.72 7.38 -10.71
CA ALA A 35 -8.72 6.63 -11.44
C ALA A 35 -7.38 7.40 -11.46
N ASP A 36 -6.25 6.70 -11.32
CA ASP A 36 -4.91 7.31 -11.24
C ASP A 36 -4.42 7.93 -12.56
N ALA A 37 -4.83 7.38 -13.70
CA ALA A 37 -4.32 7.76 -15.01
C ALA A 37 -4.42 9.27 -15.36
N PRO A 38 -5.49 10.02 -15.02
CA PRO A 38 -5.55 11.46 -15.21
C PRO A 38 -4.53 12.24 -14.37
N TRP A 39 -4.30 11.80 -13.13
CA TRP A 39 -3.35 12.41 -12.21
C TRP A 39 -1.91 12.14 -12.63
N VAL A 40 -1.60 10.92 -13.04
CA VAL A 40 -0.31 10.56 -13.64
C VAL A 40 0.01 11.49 -14.84
N LYS A 41 -0.94 11.72 -15.74
CA LYS A 41 -0.75 12.63 -16.88
C LYS A 41 -0.46 14.06 -16.46
N LYS A 42 -1.13 14.57 -15.41
CA LYS A 42 -0.86 15.90 -14.85
C LYS A 42 0.57 15.99 -14.29
N ALA A 43 0.96 15.00 -13.51
CA ALA A 43 2.30 14.93 -12.90
C ALA A 43 3.39 14.86 -13.98
N VAL A 44 3.24 13.99 -14.98
CA VAL A 44 4.18 13.85 -16.09
C VAL A 44 4.38 15.17 -16.84
N ARG A 45 3.29 15.90 -17.14
CA ARG A 45 3.35 17.21 -17.81
C ARG A 45 4.04 18.26 -16.94
N ALA A 46 3.69 18.31 -15.65
CA ALA A 46 4.23 19.29 -14.71
C ALA A 46 5.72 19.07 -14.42
N LEU A 47 6.18 17.83 -14.46
CA LEU A 47 7.54 17.44 -14.11
C LEU A 47 8.43 17.19 -15.34
N GLY A 48 7.86 17.20 -16.56
CA GLY A 48 8.61 16.98 -17.79
C GLY A 48 9.37 15.65 -17.82
N THR A 49 8.77 14.57 -17.33
CA THR A 49 9.43 13.26 -17.24
C THR A 49 9.20 12.42 -18.50
N ARG A 50 10.12 11.49 -18.78
CA ARG A 50 9.94 10.45 -19.81
C ARG A 50 9.16 9.29 -19.18
N HIS A 51 7.85 9.30 -19.36
CA HIS A 51 6.93 8.40 -18.66
C HIS A 51 6.57 7.15 -19.48
N ARG A 52 6.53 6.00 -18.79
CA ARG A 52 6.08 4.70 -19.33
C ARG A 52 4.94 4.15 -18.50
N VAL A 53 3.85 3.77 -19.17
CA VAL A 53 2.74 3.04 -18.54
C VAL A 53 2.94 1.56 -18.77
N LEU A 54 3.15 0.79 -17.72
CA LEU A 54 3.27 -0.66 -17.78
C LEU A 54 1.87 -1.26 -17.56
N ARG A 55 1.41 -2.06 -18.53
CA ARG A 55 0.10 -2.70 -18.45
C ARG A 55 0.23 -4.19 -18.28
N CYS A 56 -0.52 -4.73 -17.34
CA CYS A 56 -0.60 -6.16 -17.07
C CYS A 56 -2.00 -6.69 -17.39
N ASP A 57 -2.07 -7.85 -18.00
CA ASP A 57 -3.32 -8.57 -18.21
C ASP A 57 -3.50 -9.70 -17.17
N ILE A 58 -4.71 -10.22 -17.07
CA ILE A 58 -5.04 -11.30 -16.14
C ILE A 58 -4.20 -12.57 -16.36
N PRO A 59 -3.99 -13.06 -17.59
CA PRO A 59 -3.13 -14.21 -17.82
C PRO A 59 -1.72 -14.03 -17.26
N SER A 60 -1.10 -12.88 -17.47
CA SER A 60 0.23 -12.57 -16.93
C SER A 60 0.26 -12.56 -15.40
N LEU A 61 -0.79 -12.05 -14.76
CA LEU A 61 -0.91 -12.08 -13.29
C LEU A 61 -1.00 -13.52 -12.76
N LEU A 62 -1.81 -14.35 -13.39
CA LEU A 62 -1.98 -15.75 -12.99
C LEU A 62 -0.70 -16.56 -13.16
N GLN A 63 0.06 -16.31 -14.23
CA GLN A 63 1.36 -16.96 -14.46
C GLN A 63 2.40 -16.61 -13.41
N LEU A 64 2.35 -15.38 -12.88
CA LEU A 64 3.30 -14.91 -11.87
C LEU A 64 2.89 -15.25 -10.43
N LEU A 65 1.68 -15.74 -10.21
CA LEU A 65 1.19 -16.02 -8.86
C LEU A 65 2.08 -17.02 -8.08
N PRO A 66 2.50 -18.17 -8.63
CA PRO A 66 3.39 -19.08 -7.91
C PRO A 66 4.71 -18.41 -7.50
N GLU A 67 5.33 -17.67 -8.42
CA GLU A 67 6.59 -16.98 -8.14
C GLU A 67 6.44 -15.84 -7.12
N ALA A 68 5.30 -15.15 -7.10
CA ALA A 68 5.02 -14.14 -6.09
C ALA A 68 4.88 -14.77 -4.70
N VAL A 69 4.28 -15.97 -4.60
CA VAL A 69 4.20 -16.73 -3.34
C VAL A 69 5.60 -17.18 -2.89
N GLU A 70 6.44 -17.67 -3.81
CA GLU A 70 7.83 -18.03 -3.50
C GLU A 70 8.63 -16.82 -3.04
N ALA A 71 8.52 -15.67 -3.72
CA ALA A 71 9.21 -14.44 -3.34
C ALA A 71 8.80 -13.95 -1.95
N LYS A 72 7.56 -14.20 -1.55
CA LYS A 72 7.04 -13.80 -0.24
C LYS A 72 7.26 -14.83 0.86
N ASP A 73 7.61 -16.08 0.53
CA ASP A 73 7.66 -17.26 1.41
C ASP A 73 6.30 -17.68 2.00
N LEU A 74 5.25 -16.92 1.78
CA LEU A 74 3.90 -17.14 2.29
C LEU A 74 2.85 -16.65 1.30
N PRO A 75 1.64 -17.20 1.31
CA PRO A 75 0.52 -16.63 0.59
C PRO A 75 0.26 -15.19 1.03
N GLY A 76 0.06 -14.30 0.07
CA GLY A 76 -0.19 -12.88 0.31
C GLY A 76 -1.42 -12.38 -0.44
N MET A 77 -1.40 -11.13 -0.88
CA MET A 77 -2.46 -10.54 -1.70
C MET A 77 -2.22 -10.89 -3.17
N ALA A 78 -2.84 -11.98 -3.62
CA ALA A 78 -2.57 -12.65 -4.89
C ALA A 78 -2.45 -11.72 -6.11
N ASP A 79 -3.42 -10.84 -6.31
CA ASP A 79 -3.43 -9.87 -7.42
C ASP A 79 -2.40 -8.75 -7.24
N VAL A 80 -2.24 -8.25 -6.01
CA VAL A 80 -1.32 -7.16 -5.70
C VAL A 80 0.13 -7.63 -5.76
N ASP A 81 0.47 -8.78 -5.18
CA ASP A 81 1.82 -9.30 -5.14
C ASP A 81 2.30 -9.68 -6.55
N SER A 82 1.46 -10.38 -7.34
CA SER A 82 1.76 -10.74 -8.73
C SER A 82 1.93 -9.50 -9.63
N SER A 83 1.08 -8.48 -9.46
CA SER A 83 1.19 -7.24 -10.25
C SER A 83 2.42 -6.43 -9.88
N LEU A 84 2.79 -6.40 -8.60
CA LEU A 84 3.99 -5.73 -8.15
C LEU A 84 5.27 -6.44 -8.66
N LEU A 85 5.30 -7.78 -8.62
CA LEU A 85 6.39 -8.56 -9.20
C LEU A 85 6.52 -8.31 -10.69
N TYR A 86 5.40 -8.30 -11.45
CA TYR A 86 5.39 -7.95 -12.87
C TYR A 86 5.98 -6.56 -13.10
N PHE A 87 5.53 -5.57 -12.33
CA PHE A 87 6.00 -4.19 -12.43
C PHE A 87 7.51 -4.10 -12.17
N CYS A 88 7.98 -4.68 -11.08
CA CYS A 88 9.40 -4.66 -10.71
C CYS A 88 10.27 -5.31 -11.80
N ARG A 89 9.87 -6.46 -12.36
CA ARG A 89 10.57 -7.11 -13.48
C ARG A 89 10.65 -6.21 -14.70
N LYS A 90 9.55 -5.53 -15.05
CA LYS A 90 9.53 -4.61 -16.19
C LYS A 90 10.42 -3.38 -16.00
N VAL A 91 10.53 -2.90 -14.78
CA VAL A 91 11.45 -1.81 -14.45
C VAL A 91 12.90 -2.30 -14.43
N ALA A 92 13.16 -3.50 -13.89
CA ALA A 92 14.48 -4.11 -13.82
C ALA A 92 15.09 -4.39 -15.21
N GLU A 93 14.29 -4.54 -16.27
CA GLU A 93 14.81 -4.63 -17.65
C GLU A 93 15.66 -3.40 -18.05
N ARG A 94 15.54 -2.29 -17.34
CA ARG A 94 16.16 -1.01 -17.71
C ARG A 94 16.90 -0.32 -16.58
N HIS A 95 16.58 -0.61 -15.34
CA HIS A 95 17.10 0.05 -14.15
C HIS A 95 17.39 -0.96 -13.05
N THR A 96 18.44 -0.71 -12.30
CA THR A 96 18.78 -1.49 -11.08
C THR A 96 18.22 -0.88 -9.83
N VAL A 97 17.94 0.42 -9.83
CA VAL A 97 17.39 1.17 -8.69
C VAL A 97 16.17 1.96 -9.11
N ALA A 98 15.11 1.95 -8.31
CA ALA A 98 13.91 2.75 -8.51
C ALA A 98 13.46 3.42 -7.21
N LEU A 99 13.09 4.70 -7.31
CA LEU A 99 12.44 5.42 -6.21
C LEU A 99 10.93 5.30 -6.33
N SER A 100 10.26 4.95 -5.26
CA SER A 100 8.80 4.86 -5.20
C SER A 100 8.21 5.90 -4.25
N GLY A 101 6.89 6.14 -4.40
CA GLY A 101 6.10 6.94 -3.45
C GLY A 101 5.51 6.11 -2.31
N GLU A 102 5.93 4.86 -2.14
CA GLU A 102 5.48 4.00 -1.05
C GLU A 102 5.72 4.68 0.30
N CYS A 103 4.82 4.49 1.25
CA CYS A 103 4.82 5.08 2.59
C CYS A 103 4.47 6.59 2.65
N ALA A 104 4.17 7.24 1.55
CA ALA A 104 3.75 8.64 1.59
C ALA A 104 2.41 8.83 2.30
N ASP A 105 1.47 7.93 2.10
CA ASP A 105 0.15 7.99 2.73
C ASP A 105 0.21 7.77 4.25
N GLU A 106 1.11 6.92 4.72
CA GLU A 106 1.36 6.70 6.15
C GLU A 106 1.95 7.93 6.82
N VAL A 107 2.90 8.57 6.15
CA VAL A 107 3.62 9.74 6.68
C VAL A 107 2.79 11.01 6.61
N PHE A 108 2.01 11.19 5.55
CA PHE A 108 1.26 12.43 5.27
C PHE A 108 -0.24 12.30 5.49
N GLY A 109 -0.75 11.17 5.94
CA GLY A 109 -2.16 10.95 6.23
C GLY A 109 -3.04 10.89 4.99
N GLY A 110 -2.59 10.22 3.92
CA GLY A 110 -3.31 10.14 2.64
C GLY A 110 -4.46 9.13 2.60
N TYR A 111 -4.59 8.27 3.60
CA TYR A 111 -5.65 7.26 3.63
C TYR A 111 -6.99 7.77 4.14
N PRO A 112 -8.12 7.16 3.73
CA PRO A 112 -9.47 7.56 4.16
C PRO A 112 -9.68 7.57 5.67
N TRP A 113 -8.96 6.75 6.43
CA TRP A 113 -9.08 6.71 7.89
C TRP A 113 -8.49 7.92 8.63
N PHE A 114 -7.79 8.81 7.94
CA PHE A 114 -7.38 10.09 8.49
C PHE A 114 -8.46 11.18 8.36
N GLU A 115 -9.46 10.97 7.48
CA GLU A 115 -10.49 11.94 7.15
C GLU A 115 -11.89 11.50 7.60
N ARG A 116 -12.20 10.21 7.56
CA ARG A 116 -13.51 9.66 7.89
C ARG A 116 -13.62 9.46 9.40
N SER A 117 -14.55 10.20 10.04
CA SER A 117 -14.74 10.18 11.49
C SER A 117 -15.01 8.79 12.05
N GLU A 118 -15.84 7.99 11.37
CA GLU A 118 -16.16 6.62 11.78
C GLU A 118 -14.95 5.68 11.84
N LEU A 119 -13.94 5.90 11.00
CA LEU A 119 -12.69 5.14 11.00
C LEU A 119 -11.65 5.75 11.94
N LEU A 120 -11.61 7.07 11.99
CA LEU A 120 -10.72 7.80 12.90
C LEU A 120 -11.05 7.52 14.36
N GLU A 121 -12.33 7.41 14.72
CA GLU A 121 -12.81 7.19 16.09
C GLU A 121 -12.95 5.70 16.45
N ALA A 122 -12.72 4.79 15.52
CA ALA A 122 -12.83 3.35 15.77
C ALA A 122 -11.83 2.88 16.84
N ASP A 123 -12.29 2.12 17.83
CA ASP A 123 -11.45 1.55 18.90
C ASP A 123 -10.78 0.24 18.44
N THR A 124 -10.17 0.30 17.26
CA THR A 124 -9.43 -0.80 16.63
C THR A 124 -8.51 -0.25 15.53
N PHE A 125 -7.79 -1.13 14.82
CA PHE A 125 -7.01 -0.74 13.65
C PHE A 125 -7.91 -0.17 12.54
N PRO A 126 -7.71 1.08 12.09
CA PRO A 126 -8.64 1.77 11.19
C PRO A 126 -8.85 1.11 9.83
N TRP A 127 -7.86 0.34 9.34
CA TRP A 127 -7.96 -0.42 8.09
C TRP A 127 -8.62 -1.79 8.24
N CYS A 128 -9.00 -2.14 9.46
CA CYS A 128 -9.65 -3.39 9.79
C CYS A 128 -10.74 -3.17 10.86
N PRO A 129 -11.76 -2.35 10.54
CA PRO A 129 -12.77 -1.94 11.53
C PRO A 129 -13.65 -3.11 12.00
N ASP A 130 -13.74 -4.17 11.20
CA ASP A 130 -14.42 -5.41 11.57
C ASP A 130 -13.66 -6.65 11.07
N LEU A 131 -14.02 -7.81 11.58
CA LEU A 131 -13.42 -9.09 11.25
C LEU A 131 -14.40 -10.05 10.54
N GLU A 132 -15.60 -9.61 10.22
CA GLU A 132 -16.69 -10.44 9.69
C GLU A 132 -16.28 -11.21 8.42
N PHE A 133 -15.65 -10.53 7.47
CA PHE A 133 -15.19 -11.20 6.25
C PHE A 133 -14.17 -12.30 6.54
N ARG A 134 -13.24 -12.08 7.47
CA ARG A 134 -12.22 -13.07 7.86
C ARG A 134 -12.87 -14.25 8.60
N ARG A 135 -13.80 -13.95 9.48
CA ARG A 135 -14.58 -14.96 10.22
C ARG A 135 -15.35 -15.87 9.28
N ALA A 136 -15.95 -15.31 8.23
CA ALA A 136 -16.74 -16.07 7.25
C ALA A 136 -15.92 -17.11 6.45
N VAL A 137 -14.61 -16.97 6.35
CA VAL A 137 -13.73 -17.88 5.58
C VAL A 137 -12.91 -18.83 6.46
N VAL A 138 -13.04 -18.74 7.78
CA VAL A 138 -12.35 -19.57 8.75
C VAL A 138 -13.37 -20.50 9.44
N LYS A 139 -13.00 -21.76 9.71
CA LYS A 139 -13.85 -22.68 10.47
C LYS A 139 -14.14 -22.11 11.87
N PRO A 140 -15.41 -22.17 12.35
CA PRO A 140 -15.77 -21.59 13.66
C PRO A 140 -14.91 -22.10 14.81
N GLU A 141 -14.63 -23.40 14.86
CA GLU A 141 -13.85 -24.02 15.95
C GLU A 141 -12.40 -23.50 15.96
N LEU A 142 -11.83 -23.25 14.76
CA LEU A 142 -10.49 -22.67 14.64
C LEU A 142 -10.49 -21.20 15.06
N TRP A 143 -11.51 -20.44 14.64
CA TRP A 143 -11.66 -19.05 15.03
C TRP A 143 -11.74 -18.88 16.54
N GLU A 144 -12.57 -19.68 17.20
CA GLU A 144 -12.71 -19.67 18.66
C GLU A 144 -11.40 -20.08 19.36
N SER A 145 -10.73 -21.11 18.86
CA SER A 145 -9.47 -21.57 19.46
C SER A 145 -8.32 -20.56 19.35
N LEU A 146 -8.33 -19.74 18.30
CA LEU A 146 -7.34 -18.68 18.06
C LEU A 146 -7.63 -17.38 18.81
N GLN A 147 -8.83 -17.22 19.36
CA GLN A 147 -9.25 -15.99 20.07
C GLN A 147 -8.92 -14.72 19.27
N VAL A 148 -9.31 -14.71 17.99
CA VAL A 148 -8.84 -13.70 17.00
C VAL A 148 -9.21 -12.27 17.42
N GLU A 149 -10.43 -12.05 17.91
CA GLU A 149 -10.89 -10.74 18.38
C GLU A 149 -10.03 -10.24 19.56
N ASP A 150 -9.80 -11.09 20.54
CA ASP A 150 -9.01 -10.75 21.73
C ASP A 150 -7.56 -10.46 21.35
N TYR A 151 -7.00 -11.25 20.42
CA TYR A 151 -5.66 -11.02 19.90
C TYR A 151 -5.53 -9.66 19.20
N VAL A 152 -6.48 -9.33 18.32
CA VAL A 152 -6.46 -8.06 17.59
C VAL A 152 -6.58 -6.89 18.56
N GLN A 153 -7.51 -6.97 19.52
CA GLN A 153 -7.70 -5.93 20.52
C GLN A 153 -6.47 -5.77 21.43
N ALA A 154 -5.87 -6.87 21.86
CA ALA A 154 -4.65 -6.83 22.67
C ALA A 154 -3.48 -6.17 21.92
N ARG A 155 -3.30 -6.48 20.62
CA ARG A 155 -2.26 -5.83 19.79
C ARG A 155 -2.51 -4.35 19.59
N TYR A 156 -3.76 -3.96 19.38
CA TYR A 156 -4.15 -2.56 19.27
C TYR A 156 -3.83 -1.78 20.55
N GLN A 157 -4.29 -2.25 21.70
CA GLN A 157 -4.06 -1.61 23.00
C GLN A 157 -2.57 -1.55 23.36
N GLN A 158 -1.82 -2.64 23.11
CA GLN A 158 -0.38 -2.66 23.32
C GLN A 158 0.31 -1.60 22.47
N SER A 159 -0.04 -1.49 21.18
CA SER A 159 0.57 -0.50 20.30
C SER A 159 0.34 0.94 20.77
N LEU A 160 -0.88 1.24 21.24
CA LEU A 160 -1.19 2.57 21.78
C LEU A 160 -0.46 2.85 23.09
N ALA A 161 -0.25 1.84 23.93
CA ALA A 161 0.51 1.97 25.19
C ALA A 161 2.00 2.26 24.93
N GLU A 162 2.56 1.82 23.82
CA GLU A 162 3.95 2.10 23.41
C GLU A 162 4.13 3.49 22.80
N MET A 163 3.04 4.17 22.44
CA MET A 163 3.10 5.49 21.83
C MET A 163 3.54 6.54 22.86
N PRO A 164 4.55 7.39 22.55
CA PRO A 164 4.97 8.46 23.45
C PRO A 164 3.86 9.43 23.78
N ALA A 165 3.71 9.79 25.05
CA ALA A 165 2.76 10.81 25.48
C ALA A 165 3.27 12.22 25.15
N LEU A 166 2.37 13.10 24.68
CA LEU A 166 2.65 14.51 24.48
C LEU A 166 1.82 15.37 25.46
N PRO A 167 2.47 16.11 26.37
CA PRO A 167 1.75 16.98 27.30
C PRO A 167 0.97 18.09 26.59
N GLY A 168 -0.26 18.34 27.01
CA GLY A 168 -1.08 19.44 26.49
C GLY A 168 -1.73 19.21 25.14
N GLU A 169 -1.62 18.01 24.59
CA GLU A 169 -2.23 17.62 23.34
C GLU A 169 -3.76 17.57 23.44
N ALA A 170 -4.48 18.14 22.49
CA ALA A 170 -5.94 18.04 22.42
C ALA A 170 -6.36 16.60 22.04
N LEU A 171 -7.54 16.16 22.48
CA LEU A 171 -8.01 14.78 22.22
C LEU A 171 -8.05 14.42 20.74
N TRP A 172 -8.48 15.36 19.89
CA TRP A 172 -8.54 15.12 18.44
C TRP A 172 -7.14 15.04 17.78
N GLU A 173 -6.17 15.81 18.28
CA GLU A 173 -4.76 15.73 17.84
C GLU A 173 -4.15 14.39 18.24
N ARG A 174 -4.38 14.02 19.51
CA ARG A 174 -3.96 12.73 20.02
C ARG A 174 -4.52 11.58 19.17
N ARG A 175 -5.81 11.61 18.84
CA ARG A 175 -6.44 10.56 18.04
C ARG A 175 -5.84 10.46 16.65
N ARG A 176 -5.59 11.56 15.96
CA ARG A 176 -4.90 11.56 14.67
C ARG A 176 -3.47 11.01 14.78
N ARG A 177 -2.78 11.32 15.84
CA ARG A 177 -1.44 10.81 16.10
C ARG A 177 -1.46 9.31 16.43
N GLU A 178 -2.44 8.81 17.16
CA GLU A 178 -2.67 7.38 17.39
C GLU A 178 -2.83 6.62 16.07
N VAL A 179 -3.68 7.12 15.17
CA VAL A 179 -3.88 6.55 13.84
C VAL A 179 -2.60 6.60 13.01
N GLY A 180 -1.86 7.70 13.06
CA GLY A 180 -0.54 7.81 12.42
C GLY A 180 0.47 6.80 12.98
N TRP A 181 0.54 6.67 14.30
CA TRP A 181 1.38 5.70 14.99
C TRP A 181 1.08 4.26 14.55
N LEU A 182 -0.19 3.89 14.55
CA LEU A 182 -0.64 2.58 14.07
C LEU A 182 -0.29 2.36 12.60
N SER A 183 -0.51 3.36 11.75
CA SER A 183 -0.19 3.29 10.32
C SER A 183 1.30 3.07 10.09
N LEU A 184 2.17 3.78 10.79
CA LEU A 184 3.63 3.64 10.66
C LEU A 184 4.16 2.30 11.19
N ASN A 185 3.65 1.83 12.34
CA ASN A 185 4.21 0.65 12.99
C ASN A 185 3.63 -0.68 12.49
N TRP A 186 2.41 -0.68 11.94
CA TRP A 186 1.71 -1.89 11.51
C TRP A 186 1.45 -1.93 10.02
N PHE A 187 0.78 -0.92 9.49
CA PHE A 187 0.36 -0.93 8.09
C PHE A 187 1.55 -0.76 7.14
N MET A 188 2.36 0.25 7.38
CA MET A 188 3.55 0.55 6.58
C MET A 188 4.53 -0.62 6.53
N SER A 189 4.79 -1.28 7.66
CA SER A 189 5.71 -2.42 7.71
C SER A 189 5.28 -3.56 6.77
N THR A 190 3.97 -3.81 6.66
CA THR A 190 3.41 -4.81 5.75
C THR A 190 3.60 -4.43 4.28
N LEU A 191 3.44 -3.15 3.96
CA LEU A 191 3.66 -2.64 2.60
C LEU A 191 5.12 -2.69 2.21
N LEU A 192 6.02 -2.29 3.11
CA LEU A 192 7.46 -2.34 2.88
C LEU A 192 7.96 -3.77 2.67
N ASP A 193 7.54 -4.73 3.51
CA ASP A 193 7.89 -6.15 3.36
C ASP A 193 7.45 -6.67 1.98
N ARG A 194 6.22 -6.39 1.57
CA ARG A 194 5.70 -6.78 0.27
C ARG A 194 6.51 -6.18 -0.89
N LYS A 195 6.75 -4.87 -0.83
CA LYS A 195 7.49 -4.17 -1.87
C LYS A 195 8.92 -4.68 -1.96
N ASP A 196 9.60 -4.82 -0.83
CA ASP A 196 10.98 -5.27 -0.76
C ASP A 196 11.13 -6.68 -1.35
N ARG A 197 10.32 -7.64 -0.93
CA ARG A 197 10.35 -9.01 -1.43
C ARG A 197 10.11 -9.10 -2.93
N MET A 198 9.13 -8.36 -3.47
CA MET A 198 8.83 -8.39 -4.91
C MET A 198 9.93 -7.69 -5.72
N SER A 199 10.47 -6.59 -5.23
CA SER A 199 11.55 -5.88 -5.92
C SER A 199 12.87 -6.67 -5.89
N MET A 200 13.22 -7.27 -4.76
CA MET A 200 14.41 -8.12 -4.63
C MET A 200 14.31 -9.37 -5.51
N ALA A 201 13.15 -10.03 -5.56
CA ALA A 201 12.92 -11.17 -6.45
C ALA A 201 13.02 -10.80 -7.92
N ALA A 202 12.82 -9.53 -8.27
CA ALA A 202 13.00 -9.00 -9.62
C ALA A 202 14.42 -8.46 -9.89
N GLY A 203 15.31 -8.42 -8.89
CA GLY A 203 16.64 -7.78 -9.01
C GLY A 203 16.57 -6.24 -9.14
N LEU A 204 15.55 -5.62 -8.55
CA LEU A 204 15.35 -4.17 -8.51
C LEU A 204 15.49 -3.66 -7.07
N GLU A 205 16.36 -2.69 -6.84
CA GLU A 205 16.56 -2.01 -5.57
C GLU A 205 15.74 -0.73 -5.47
#